data_901cf08860fd5c8fcdd4c58458cde6c7
#
_entry.id   901cf08860fd5c8fcdd4c58458cde6c7
#
_cell.length_a   1.000
_cell.length_b   1.000
_cell.length_c   1.000
_cell.angle_alpha   90.00
_cell.angle_beta   90.00
_cell.angle_gamma   90.00
#
_symmetry.space_group_name_H-M   'P 1'
#
loop_
_entity.id
_entity.type
_entity.pdbx_description
1 polymer ?
#
loop_
_entity_poly.entity_id
_entity_poly.type
_entity_poly.pdbx_seq_one_letter_code
_entity_poly.pdbx_strand_id
1 'polypeptide(L)'
;MPLAGAPLLPHMPEALRELALTVNAVGLGAGSMMYVGLLGITLFRKYMHKPAQGILTPTVWIHLAPIGVIPVSLMNLLDQLPLPAAREAATVLMLLVWGFGVWWLVMASLLTLAARAAGQLPFALSWWGFTFPLGAFVAESLGLS
;
A
#
# COMPACT_ATOMS: atom_id res chain seq x y z
N MET A 1 13.33 -4.30 -2.99
CA MET A 1 11.97 -3.77 -2.94
C MET A 1 11.65 -3.08 -4.26
N PRO A 2 10.59 -3.47 -4.99
CA PRO A 2 10.38 -3.01 -6.38
C PRO A 2 10.16 -1.51 -6.52
N LEU A 3 9.62 -0.84 -5.50
CA LEU A 3 9.43 0.61 -5.52
C LEU A 3 10.73 1.39 -5.75
N ALA A 4 11.82 0.97 -5.12
CA ALA A 4 13.13 1.61 -5.26
C ALA A 4 14.08 0.79 -6.14
N GLY A 5 13.90 -0.52 -6.20
CA GLY A 5 14.78 -1.44 -6.94
C GLY A 5 14.55 -1.44 -8.44
N ALA A 6 13.29 -1.39 -8.89
CA ALA A 6 12.97 -1.42 -10.31
C ALA A 6 13.55 -0.22 -11.10
N PRO A 7 13.47 1.04 -10.62
CA PRO A 7 14.10 2.17 -11.29
C PRO A 7 15.64 2.11 -11.39
N LEU A 8 16.29 1.28 -10.56
CA LEU A 8 17.76 1.11 -10.60
C LEU A 8 18.20 0.10 -11.64
N LEU A 9 17.31 -0.77 -12.12
CA LEU A 9 17.63 -1.84 -13.07
C LEU A 9 18.37 -1.37 -14.35
N PRO A 10 17.97 -0.24 -14.98
CA PRO A 10 18.67 0.25 -16.18
C PRO A 10 20.14 0.66 -15.92
N HIS A 11 20.48 0.97 -14.67
CA HIS A 11 21.82 1.42 -14.26
C HIS A 11 22.70 0.27 -13.74
N MET A 12 22.18 -0.97 -13.71
CA MET A 12 22.93 -2.15 -13.24
C MET A 12 23.65 -2.85 -14.38
N PRO A 13 24.82 -3.49 -14.10
CA PRO A 13 25.46 -4.41 -15.02
C PRO A 13 24.51 -5.52 -15.46
N GLU A 14 24.57 -5.91 -16.73
CA GLU A 14 23.65 -6.90 -17.33
C GLU A 14 23.61 -8.23 -16.56
N ALA A 15 24.79 -8.69 -16.07
CA ALA A 15 24.91 -9.90 -15.26
C ALA A 15 24.10 -9.88 -13.94
N LEU A 16 23.83 -8.70 -13.38
CA LEU A 16 23.08 -8.54 -12.13
C LEU A 16 21.60 -8.19 -12.36
N ARG A 17 21.27 -7.73 -13.56
CA ARG A 17 19.92 -7.23 -13.89
C ARG A 17 18.86 -8.30 -13.76
N GLU A 18 19.08 -9.51 -14.29
CA GLU A 18 18.14 -10.63 -14.18
C GLU A 18 17.92 -11.07 -12.74
N LEU A 19 18.99 -11.16 -11.95
CA LEU A 19 18.89 -11.48 -10.54
C LEU A 19 18.10 -10.40 -9.79
N ALA A 20 18.39 -9.13 -10.04
CA ALA A 20 17.71 -8.01 -9.43
C ALA A 20 16.21 -7.97 -9.82
N LEU A 21 15.87 -8.24 -11.08
CA LEU A 21 14.48 -8.40 -11.54
C LEU A 21 13.77 -9.51 -10.77
N THR A 22 14.39 -10.69 -10.69
CA THR A 22 13.83 -11.84 -9.98
C THR A 22 13.60 -11.53 -8.51
N VAL A 23 14.56 -10.93 -7.82
CA VAL A 23 14.45 -10.55 -6.40
C VAL A 23 13.32 -9.54 -6.20
N ASN A 24 13.20 -8.54 -7.08
CA ASN A 24 12.12 -7.56 -7.01
C ASN A 24 10.74 -8.20 -7.25
N ALA A 25 10.63 -9.10 -8.23
CA ALA A 25 9.38 -9.82 -8.52
C ALA A 25 8.95 -10.73 -7.36
N VAL A 26 9.89 -11.50 -6.80
CA VAL A 26 9.64 -12.36 -5.62
C VAL A 26 9.24 -11.51 -4.41
N GLY A 27 9.94 -10.41 -4.17
CA GLY A 27 9.63 -9.50 -3.05
C GLY A 27 8.25 -8.85 -3.20
N LEU A 28 7.86 -8.45 -4.41
CA LEU A 28 6.52 -7.92 -4.70
C LEU A 28 5.45 -8.98 -4.49
N GLY A 29 5.63 -10.18 -5.06
CA GLY A 29 4.67 -11.27 -4.96
C GLY A 29 4.45 -11.71 -3.51
N ALA A 30 5.54 -12.01 -2.78
CA ALA A 30 5.46 -12.42 -1.38
C ALA A 30 4.81 -11.32 -0.51
N GLY A 31 5.27 -10.07 -0.64
CA GLY A 31 4.73 -8.95 0.12
C GLY A 31 3.24 -8.70 -0.14
N SER A 32 2.82 -8.78 -1.40
CA SER A 32 1.42 -8.60 -1.79
C SER A 32 0.52 -9.71 -1.24
N MET A 33 0.95 -10.98 -1.34
CA MET A 33 0.17 -12.12 -0.82
C MET A 33 0.06 -12.09 0.70
N MET A 34 1.15 -11.76 1.39
CA MET A 34 1.11 -11.56 2.85
C MET A 34 0.18 -10.42 3.24
N TYR A 35 0.21 -9.32 2.49
CA TYR A 35 -0.68 -8.18 2.75
C TYR A 35 -2.15 -8.58 2.56
N VAL A 36 -2.52 -9.29 1.49
CA VAL A 36 -3.89 -9.76 1.25
C VAL A 36 -4.37 -10.63 2.42
N GLY A 37 -3.53 -11.54 2.92
CA GLY A 37 -3.84 -12.35 4.09
C GLY A 37 -4.08 -11.52 5.35
N LEU A 38 -3.18 -10.57 5.64
CA LEU A 38 -3.31 -9.67 6.79
C LEU A 38 -4.52 -8.74 6.66
N LEU A 39 -4.82 -8.26 5.45
CA LEU A 39 -6.00 -7.44 5.17
C LEU A 39 -7.28 -8.21 5.51
N GLY A 40 -7.39 -9.48 5.09
CA GLY A 40 -8.53 -10.34 5.41
C GLY A 40 -8.74 -10.48 6.94
N ILE A 41 -7.67 -10.75 7.68
CA ILE A 41 -7.71 -10.84 9.15
C ILE A 41 -8.15 -9.50 9.76
N THR A 42 -7.61 -8.38 9.26
CA THR A 42 -7.94 -7.04 9.77
C THR A 42 -9.40 -6.68 9.50
N LEU A 43 -9.91 -6.97 8.30
CA LEU A 43 -11.31 -6.75 7.96
C LEU A 43 -12.23 -7.60 8.83
N PHE A 44 -11.93 -8.91 8.97
CA PHE A 44 -12.67 -9.79 9.85
C PHE A 44 -12.73 -9.23 11.28
N ARG A 45 -11.58 -8.81 11.82
CA ARG A 45 -11.52 -8.21 13.16
C ARG A 45 -12.35 -6.93 13.27
N LYS A 46 -12.33 -6.08 12.24
CA LYS A 46 -13.12 -4.83 12.23
C LYS A 46 -14.62 -5.06 12.23
N TYR A 47 -15.10 -6.07 11.51
CA TYR A 47 -16.52 -6.38 11.43
C TYR A 47 -17.04 -7.18 12.63
N MET A 48 -16.20 -8.04 13.20
CA MET A 48 -16.60 -8.95 14.27
C MET A 48 -16.24 -8.46 15.68
N HIS A 49 -15.37 -7.48 15.82
CA HIS A 49 -14.90 -7.00 17.10
C HIS A 49 -14.97 -5.48 17.19
N LYS A 50 -14.86 -4.96 18.42
CA LYS A 50 -14.82 -3.51 18.66
C LYS A 50 -13.60 -2.88 17.95
N PRO A 51 -13.75 -1.66 17.36
CA PRO A 51 -12.64 -0.94 16.76
C PRO A 51 -11.46 -0.75 17.72
N ALA A 52 -10.26 -0.64 17.17
CA ALA A 52 -9.08 -0.25 17.94
C ALA A 52 -9.32 1.14 18.56
N GLN A 53 -9.01 1.29 19.85
CA GLN A 53 -9.26 2.50 20.62
C GLN A 53 -7.95 3.07 21.20
N GLY A 54 -8.01 4.32 21.61
CA GLY A 54 -6.89 5.00 22.24
C GLY A 54 -5.68 5.14 21.32
N ILE A 55 -4.51 4.81 21.83
CA ILE A 55 -3.22 4.92 21.14
C ILE A 55 -3.12 4.08 19.84
N LEU A 56 -4.01 3.09 19.67
CA LEU A 56 -4.04 2.23 18.48
C LEU A 56 -4.92 2.77 17.35
N THR A 57 -5.71 3.81 17.58
CA THR A 57 -6.59 4.38 16.54
C THR A 57 -5.83 4.78 15.27
N PRO A 58 -4.65 5.43 15.31
CA PRO A 58 -3.91 5.79 14.11
C PRO A 58 -3.43 4.60 13.28
N THR A 59 -3.33 3.40 13.87
CA THR A 59 -2.88 2.20 13.13
C THR A 59 -3.84 1.76 12.02
N VAL A 60 -5.08 2.24 12.04
CA VAL A 60 -6.05 2.02 10.96
C VAL A 60 -5.53 2.57 9.61
N TRP A 61 -4.75 3.63 9.63
CA TRP A 61 -4.20 4.28 8.44
C TRP A 61 -3.08 3.49 7.78
N ILE A 62 -2.43 2.57 8.49
CA ILE A 62 -1.28 1.79 7.99
C ILE A 62 -1.62 1.03 6.71
N HIS A 63 -2.86 0.60 6.53
CA HIS A 63 -3.29 -0.13 5.33
C HIS A 63 -3.21 0.70 4.04
N LEU A 64 -3.26 2.04 4.11
CA LEU A 64 -3.08 2.88 2.93
C LEU A 64 -1.67 2.75 2.33
N ALA A 65 -0.66 2.41 3.13
CA ALA A 65 0.70 2.26 2.62
C ALA A 65 0.84 1.09 1.62
N PRO A 66 0.44 -0.16 1.93
CA PRO A 66 0.48 -1.24 0.94
C PRO A 66 -0.48 -1.01 -0.22
N ILE A 67 -1.66 -0.39 0.02
CA ILE A 67 -2.61 -0.04 -1.04
C ILE A 67 -1.93 0.86 -2.07
N GLY A 68 -1.17 1.88 -1.65
CA GLY A 68 -0.44 2.76 -2.55
C GLY A 68 0.84 2.14 -3.12
N VAL A 69 1.63 1.44 -2.29
CA VAL A 69 2.97 0.95 -2.70
C VAL A 69 2.91 -0.26 -3.64
N ILE A 70 1.96 -1.18 -3.45
CA ILE A 70 1.90 -2.41 -4.25
C ILE A 70 1.63 -2.12 -5.72
N PRO A 71 0.59 -1.35 -6.10
CA PRO A 71 0.31 -1.03 -7.51
C PRO A 71 1.45 -0.26 -8.17
N VAL A 72 1.99 0.77 -7.51
CA VAL A 72 3.12 1.55 -8.04
C VAL A 72 4.35 0.67 -8.25
N SER A 73 4.64 -0.23 -7.30
CA SER A 73 5.75 -1.17 -7.44
C SER A 73 5.56 -2.14 -8.60
N LEU A 74 4.32 -2.59 -8.84
CA LEU A 74 3.98 -3.45 -9.97
C LEU A 74 4.18 -2.71 -11.29
N MET A 75 3.70 -1.47 -11.40
CA MET A 75 3.88 -0.65 -12.60
C MET A 75 5.36 -0.42 -12.89
N ASN A 76 6.15 -0.02 -11.89
CA ASN A 76 7.59 0.18 -12.04
C ASN A 76 8.33 -1.09 -12.50
N LEU A 77 7.88 -2.27 -12.04
CA LEU A 77 8.45 -3.54 -12.48
C LEU A 77 8.07 -3.87 -13.93
N LEU A 78 6.81 -3.65 -14.30
CA LEU A 78 6.31 -3.91 -15.65
C LEU A 78 6.90 -2.96 -16.69
N ASP A 79 7.26 -1.73 -16.31
CA ASP A 79 7.96 -0.78 -17.20
C ASP A 79 9.36 -1.27 -17.63
N GLN A 80 9.92 -2.25 -16.89
CA GLN A 80 11.21 -2.89 -17.25
C GLN A 80 11.04 -4.14 -18.11
N LEU A 81 9.81 -4.54 -18.44
CA LEU A 81 9.49 -5.75 -19.16
C LEU A 81 8.73 -5.43 -20.45
N PRO A 82 8.98 -6.13 -21.56
CA PRO A 82 8.27 -5.94 -22.83
C PRO A 82 6.89 -6.65 -22.81
N LEU A 83 6.04 -6.30 -21.83
CA LEU A 83 4.74 -6.96 -21.60
C LEU A 83 3.59 -5.94 -21.61
N PRO A 84 3.20 -5.36 -22.77
CA PRO A 84 2.18 -4.31 -22.84
C PRO A 84 0.82 -4.76 -22.30
N ALA A 85 0.37 -5.97 -22.62
CA ALA A 85 -0.91 -6.50 -22.13
C ALA A 85 -0.93 -6.64 -20.59
N ALA A 86 0.18 -7.02 -19.97
CA ALA A 86 0.30 -7.08 -18.52
C ALA A 86 0.26 -5.69 -17.89
N ARG A 87 0.86 -4.70 -18.56
CA ARG A 87 0.82 -3.30 -18.13
C ARG A 87 -0.59 -2.72 -18.15
N GLU A 88 -1.37 -2.98 -19.20
CA GLU A 88 -2.77 -2.57 -19.29
C GLU A 88 -3.62 -3.21 -18.17
N ALA A 89 -3.46 -4.52 -17.95
CA ALA A 89 -4.14 -5.21 -16.87
C ALA A 89 -3.75 -4.66 -15.49
N ALA A 90 -2.48 -4.33 -15.27
CA ALA A 90 -1.99 -3.73 -14.05
C ALA A 90 -2.57 -2.32 -13.81
N THR A 91 -2.79 -1.53 -14.88
CA THR A 91 -3.45 -0.23 -14.78
C THR A 91 -4.90 -0.38 -14.28
N VAL A 92 -5.65 -1.34 -14.82
CA VAL A 92 -7.01 -1.63 -14.35
C VAL A 92 -7.00 -2.06 -12.87
N LEU A 93 -6.07 -2.95 -12.50
CA LEU A 93 -5.90 -3.37 -11.11
C LEU A 93 -5.56 -2.18 -10.18
N MET A 94 -4.67 -1.29 -10.63
CA MET A 94 -4.30 -0.08 -9.88
C MET A 94 -5.53 0.81 -9.61
N LEU A 95 -6.39 1.02 -10.61
CA LEU A 95 -7.64 1.77 -10.44
C LEU A 95 -8.59 1.12 -9.42
N LEU A 96 -8.73 -0.21 -9.44
CA LEU A 96 -9.57 -0.93 -8.48
C LEU A 96 -9.02 -0.84 -7.06
N VAL A 97 -7.71 -1.00 -6.90
CA VAL A 97 -7.02 -0.90 -5.60
C VAL A 97 -7.07 0.54 -5.10
N TRP A 98 -6.92 1.53 -5.96
CA TRP A 98 -7.07 2.95 -5.62
C TRP A 98 -8.49 3.26 -5.12
N GLY A 99 -9.53 2.78 -5.79
CA GLY A 99 -10.92 2.93 -5.34
C GLY A 99 -11.15 2.32 -3.94
N PHE A 100 -10.57 1.14 -3.68
CA PHE A 100 -10.56 0.55 -2.34
C PHE A 100 -9.80 1.43 -1.34
N GLY A 101 -8.70 2.04 -1.74
CA GLY A 101 -7.92 2.99 -0.93
C GLY A 101 -8.72 4.23 -0.55
N VAL A 102 -9.49 4.80 -1.49
CA VAL A 102 -10.41 5.92 -1.20
C VAL A 102 -11.47 5.52 -0.16
N TRP A 103 -12.09 4.35 -0.32
CA TRP A 103 -13.02 3.84 0.68
C TRP A 103 -12.34 3.67 2.05
N TRP A 104 -11.13 3.11 2.07
CA TRP A 104 -10.37 2.93 3.31
C TRP A 104 -10.01 4.26 3.98
N LEU A 105 -9.62 5.27 3.18
CA LEU A 105 -9.31 6.61 3.64
C LEU A 105 -10.53 7.25 4.34
N VAL A 106 -11.71 7.16 3.72
CA VAL A 106 -12.96 7.67 4.31
C VAL A 106 -13.25 6.97 5.63
N MET A 107 -13.20 5.63 5.65
CA MET A 107 -13.45 4.83 6.85
C MET A 107 -12.43 5.16 7.97
N ALA A 108 -11.14 5.25 7.65
CA ALA A 108 -10.10 5.59 8.62
C ALA A 108 -10.29 7.00 9.20
N SER A 109 -10.69 7.95 8.35
CA SER A 109 -11.01 9.32 8.75
C SER A 109 -12.19 9.37 9.72
N LEU A 110 -13.29 8.70 9.40
CA LEU A 110 -14.48 8.64 10.26
C LEU A 110 -14.17 8.01 11.62
N LEU A 111 -13.42 6.91 11.65
CA LEU A 111 -13.01 6.26 12.90
C LEU A 111 -12.11 7.17 13.74
N THR A 112 -11.21 7.90 13.11
CA THR A 112 -10.32 8.85 13.81
C THR A 112 -11.08 10.03 14.37
N LEU A 113 -12.03 10.60 13.61
CA LEU A 113 -12.89 11.69 14.06
C LEU A 113 -13.78 11.26 15.23
N ALA A 114 -14.36 10.05 15.16
CA ALA A 114 -15.16 9.50 16.25
C ALA A 114 -14.32 9.30 17.53
N ALA A 115 -13.11 8.76 17.41
CA ALA A 115 -12.19 8.60 18.54
C ALA A 115 -11.78 9.95 19.14
N ARG A 116 -11.54 10.96 18.30
CA ARG A 116 -11.25 12.33 18.74
C ARG A 116 -12.42 12.95 19.49
N ALA A 117 -13.63 12.83 18.96
CA ALA A 117 -14.85 13.34 19.60
C ALA A 117 -15.11 12.68 20.95
N ALA A 118 -14.75 11.40 21.10
CA ALA A 118 -14.85 10.66 22.36
C ALA A 118 -13.68 10.95 23.35
N GLY A 119 -12.73 11.83 23.01
CA GLY A 119 -11.55 12.09 23.83
C GLY A 119 -10.58 10.91 23.95
N GLN A 120 -10.66 9.94 23.04
CA GLN A 120 -9.89 8.69 23.05
C GLN A 120 -8.71 8.70 22.06
N LEU A 121 -8.18 9.87 21.72
CA LEU A 121 -7.07 10.01 20.80
C LEU A 121 -5.87 10.72 21.47
N PRO A 122 -5.19 10.09 22.44
CA PRO A 122 -4.01 10.67 23.06
C PRO A 122 -2.86 10.76 22.03
N PHE A 123 -2.01 11.77 22.16
CA PHE A 123 -0.80 11.86 21.35
C PHE A 123 0.14 10.71 21.70
N ALA A 124 0.59 9.98 20.67
CA ALA A 124 1.47 8.83 20.81
C ALA A 124 2.32 8.63 19.55
N LEU A 125 3.35 7.79 19.64
CA LEU A 125 4.23 7.46 18.51
C LEU A 125 3.44 6.86 17.33
N SER A 126 2.30 6.21 17.57
CA SER A 126 1.40 5.68 16.55
C SER A 126 0.86 6.74 15.57
N TRP A 127 0.98 8.05 15.88
CA TRP A 127 0.59 9.14 14.97
C TRP A 127 1.41 9.16 13.67
N TRP A 128 2.59 8.53 13.63
CA TRP A 128 3.32 8.29 12.39
C TRP A 128 2.51 7.46 11.38
N GLY A 129 1.52 6.70 11.84
CA GLY A 129 0.56 6.00 11.00
C GLY A 129 -0.29 6.90 10.12
N PHE A 130 -0.37 8.21 10.39
CA PHE A 130 -1.08 9.16 9.52
C PHE A 130 -0.22 9.62 8.33
N THR A 131 1.09 9.81 8.51
CA THR A 131 1.95 10.49 7.55
C THR A 131 2.43 9.58 6.43
N PHE A 132 3.15 8.51 6.76
CA PHE A 132 3.74 7.62 5.76
C PHE A 132 2.69 6.93 4.87
N PRO A 133 1.60 6.32 5.41
CA PRO A 133 0.59 5.67 4.60
C PRO A 133 -0.15 6.63 3.67
N LEU A 134 -0.44 7.84 4.14
CA LEU A 134 -1.09 8.86 3.32
C LEU A 134 -0.17 9.30 2.18
N GLY A 135 1.12 9.50 2.46
CA GLY A 135 2.11 9.83 1.44
C GLY A 135 2.22 8.76 0.35
N ALA A 136 2.18 7.48 0.72
CA ALA A 136 2.20 6.36 -0.22
C ALA A 136 0.94 6.36 -1.13
N PHE A 137 -0.23 6.62 -0.55
CA PHE A 137 -1.49 6.68 -1.28
C PHE A 137 -1.56 7.90 -2.22
N VAL A 138 -1.01 9.03 -1.81
CA VAL A 138 -0.87 10.22 -2.69
C VAL A 138 0.05 9.91 -3.86
N ALA A 139 1.17 9.22 -3.64
CA ALA A 139 2.09 8.83 -4.71
C ALA A 139 1.40 7.92 -5.75
N GLU A 140 0.55 6.98 -5.31
CA GLU A 140 -0.30 6.18 -6.21
C GLU A 140 -1.25 7.06 -7.02
N SER A 141 -1.94 8.01 -6.36
CA SER A 141 -2.89 8.91 -7.01
C SER A 141 -2.23 9.77 -8.10
N LEU A 142 -0.99 10.20 -7.88
CA LEU A 142 -0.20 10.92 -8.89
C LEU A 142 0.25 10.00 -10.05
N GLY A 143 0.46 8.73 -9.79
CA GLY A 143 0.80 7.74 -10.83
C GLY A 143 -0.38 7.39 -11.76
N LEU A 144 -1.60 7.75 -11.38
CA LEU A 144 -2.82 7.56 -12.18
C LEU A 144 -3.14 8.77 -13.08
N SER A 145 -2.51 9.93 -12.84
CA SER A 145 -2.71 11.17 -13.62
C SER A 145 -1.79 11.20 -14.83
#